data_29269161b948fc2e312e62fbb18fdbd1
#
_entry.id   29269161b948fc2e312e62fbb18fdbd1
#
_cell.length_a   1.000
_cell.length_b   1.000
_cell.length_c   1.000
_cell.angle_alpha   90.00
_cell.angle_beta   90.00
_cell.angle_gamma   90.00
#
_symmetry.space_group_name_H-M   'P 1'
#
loop_
_entity.id
_entity.type
_entity.pdbx_description
1 polymer ?
#
loop_
_entity_poly.entity_id
_entity_poly.type
_entity_poly.pdbx_seq_one_letter_code
_entity_poly.pdbx_strand_id
1 'polypeptide(L)'
;MTDFIEVYDNALSPAFCQQLITLFDTSKHLVPGRTGAGVDTSKKISTDLYLNQHPEYQAALQQIVDVTSHYAAKYFAKYHFALIAPVGLTVSHPETGQPLPITHENYAEFGAPKASDFMRTLYRLGPIQAQKYQAGKGNYNYWHCEVYPQLPQNEPLHRTLLFMFYLNDVDEGGQTEFYYQDKAIQPNAGRMVIAPAYFTHTHRGCTPVSNDKYILTSWILFNRAEQLYGPAQS
;
A
#
# COMPACT_ATOMS: atom_id res chain seq x y z
N MET A 1 5.16 8.99 20.62
CA MET A 1 5.30 9.70 19.32
C MET A 1 4.51 8.91 18.29
N THR A 2 3.77 9.56 17.39
CA THR A 2 2.98 8.89 16.35
C THR A 2 3.95 8.37 15.27
N ASP A 3 3.91 7.07 14.97
CA ASP A 3 4.81 6.44 13.99
C ASP A 3 4.17 6.30 12.60
N PHE A 4 2.89 6.62 12.45
CA PHE A 4 2.11 6.51 11.21
C PHE A 4 2.06 5.12 10.55
N ILE A 5 2.46 4.08 11.29
CA ILE A 5 2.39 2.70 10.85
C ILE A 5 1.18 2.04 11.49
N GLU A 6 0.19 1.68 10.67
CA GLU A 6 -1.00 0.97 11.15
C GLU A 6 -0.90 -0.51 10.79
N VAL A 7 -1.22 -1.34 11.77
CA VAL A 7 -1.25 -2.79 11.65
C VAL A 7 -2.68 -3.26 11.94
N TYR A 8 -3.26 -4.00 11.02
CA TYR A 8 -4.61 -4.51 11.13
C TYR A 8 -4.57 -6.05 11.05
N ASP A 9 -4.82 -6.71 12.16
CA ASP A 9 -4.91 -8.16 12.20
C ASP A 9 -6.24 -8.64 11.60
N ASN A 10 -6.22 -9.83 10.98
CA ASN A 10 -7.38 -10.46 10.36
C ASN A 10 -8.05 -9.58 9.27
N ALA A 11 -7.26 -8.75 8.57
CA ALA A 11 -7.77 -7.95 7.46
C ALA A 11 -8.22 -8.83 6.27
N LEU A 12 -7.52 -9.93 6.01
CA LEU A 12 -7.96 -10.99 5.11
C LEU A 12 -8.33 -12.24 5.93
N SER A 13 -9.35 -12.99 5.47
CA SER A 13 -9.67 -14.26 6.08
C SER A 13 -8.61 -15.32 5.79
N PRO A 14 -8.37 -16.30 6.69
CA PRO A 14 -7.43 -17.38 6.43
C PRO A 14 -7.75 -18.18 5.14
N ALA A 15 -9.02 -18.36 4.83
CA ALA A 15 -9.46 -19.04 3.61
C ALA A 15 -9.05 -18.27 2.36
N PHE A 16 -9.19 -16.93 2.37
CA PHE A 16 -8.79 -16.09 1.24
C PHE A 16 -7.27 -16.00 1.11
N CYS A 17 -6.52 -15.95 2.21
CA CYS A 17 -5.08 -16.05 2.19
C CYS A 17 -4.61 -17.34 1.52
N GLN A 18 -5.18 -18.49 1.90
CA GLN A 18 -4.85 -19.79 1.30
C GLN A 18 -5.23 -19.85 -0.19
N GLN A 19 -6.35 -19.26 -0.59
CA GLN A 19 -6.74 -19.12 -1.99
C GLN A 19 -5.69 -18.35 -2.79
N LEU A 20 -5.20 -17.22 -2.25
CA LEU A 20 -4.18 -16.39 -2.89
C LEU A 20 -2.83 -17.10 -3.02
N ILE A 21 -2.42 -17.86 -2.01
CA ILE A 21 -1.21 -18.69 -2.07
C ILE A 21 -1.34 -19.77 -3.17
N THR A 22 -2.48 -20.46 -3.21
CA THR A 22 -2.75 -21.46 -4.26
C THR A 22 -2.73 -20.85 -5.66
N LEU A 23 -3.36 -19.68 -5.83
CA LEU A 23 -3.34 -18.93 -7.06
C LEU A 23 -1.91 -18.55 -7.47
N PHE A 24 -1.07 -18.13 -6.53
CA PHE A 24 0.33 -17.84 -6.79
C PHE A 24 1.09 -19.11 -7.22
N ASP A 25 1.04 -20.19 -6.42
CA ASP A 25 1.83 -21.40 -6.66
C ASP A 25 1.44 -22.15 -7.94
N THR A 26 0.19 -21.98 -8.43
CA THR A 26 -0.29 -22.59 -9.69
C THR A 26 -0.15 -21.66 -10.90
N SER A 27 0.30 -20.43 -10.70
CA SER A 27 0.44 -19.44 -11.78
C SER A 27 1.55 -19.78 -12.76
N LYS A 28 1.29 -19.53 -14.04
CA LYS A 28 2.29 -19.62 -15.13
C LYS A 28 3.01 -18.29 -15.41
N HIS A 29 2.68 -17.22 -14.65
CA HIS A 29 3.15 -15.86 -14.88
C HIS A 29 4.15 -15.38 -13.81
N LEU A 30 4.77 -16.34 -13.12
CA LEU A 30 5.78 -16.03 -12.10
C LEU A 30 7.07 -15.51 -12.74
N VAL A 31 7.62 -14.46 -12.16
CA VAL A 31 8.85 -13.81 -12.63
C VAL A 31 9.81 -13.57 -11.46
N PRO A 32 11.14 -13.46 -11.71
CA PRO A 32 12.07 -13.04 -10.68
C PRO A 32 11.70 -11.66 -10.11
N GLY A 33 11.85 -11.50 -8.80
CA GLY A 33 11.60 -10.24 -8.11
C GLY A 33 12.47 -9.11 -8.63
N ARG A 34 11.89 -7.89 -8.69
CA ARG A 34 12.54 -6.70 -9.22
C ARG A 34 12.55 -5.57 -8.19
N THR A 35 13.58 -4.74 -8.27
CA THR A 35 13.65 -3.40 -7.68
C THR A 35 13.28 -2.35 -8.74
N GLY A 36 13.26 -1.08 -8.36
CA GLY A 36 13.06 0.01 -9.34
C GLY A 36 14.10 0.04 -10.47
N ALA A 37 15.30 -0.50 -10.23
CA ALA A 37 16.38 -0.59 -11.21
C ALA A 37 16.38 -1.91 -12.02
N GLY A 38 15.45 -2.82 -11.76
CA GLY A 38 15.37 -4.12 -12.42
C GLY A 38 15.64 -5.29 -11.46
N VAL A 39 16.02 -6.45 -12.01
CA VAL A 39 16.38 -7.64 -11.20
C VAL A 39 17.78 -7.43 -10.62
N ASP A 40 17.86 -7.39 -9.28
CA ASP A 40 19.11 -7.25 -8.54
C ASP A 40 19.06 -8.16 -7.30
N THR A 41 19.64 -9.36 -7.42
CA THR A 41 19.61 -10.37 -6.37
C THR A 41 20.47 -10.03 -5.16
N SER A 42 21.34 -9.01 -5.25
CA SER A 42 22.06 -8.48 -4.08
C SER A 42 21.15 -7.66 -3.15
N LYS A 43 20.02 -7.19 -3.65
CA LYS A 43 19.06 -6.36 -2.91
C LYS A 43 17.78 -7.10 -2.58
N LYS A 44 17.24 -7.86 -3.56
CA LYS A 44 15.96 -8.56 -3.44
C LYS A 44 16.02 -9.94 -4.07
N ILE A 45 15.66 -10.97 -3.32
CA ILE A 45 15.50 -12.35 -3.79
C ILE A 45 14.06 -12.76 -3.51
N SER A 46 13.22 -12.76 -4.53
CA SER A 46 11.83 -13.20 -4.46
C SER A 46 11.36 -13.73 -5.81
N THR A 47 10.20 -14.37 -5.80
CA THR A 47 9.39 -14.65 -6.98
C THR A 47 8.15 -13.79 -6.92
N ASP A 48 7.85 -13.08 -7.99
CA ASP A 48 6.77 -12.08 -8.03
C ASP A 48 5.71 -12.45 -9.06
N LEU A 49 4.44 -12.10 -8.79
CA LEU A 49 3.29 -12.20 -9.67
C LEU A 49 2.56 -10.86 -9.73
N TYR A 50 2.44 -10.28 -10.92
CA TYR A 50 1.75 -9.00 -11.14
C TYR A 50 0.27 -9.25 -11.47
N LEU A 51 -0.61 -9.20 -10.47
CA LEU A 51 -2.01 -9.60 -10.61
C LEU A 51 -2.77 -8.77 -11.64
N ASN A 52 -2.48 -7.47 -11.73
CA ASN A 52 -3.17 -6.55 -12.65
C ASN A 52 -2.87 -6.80 -14.13
N GLN A 53 -1.86 -7.62 -14.45
CA GLN A 53 -1.48 -7.89 -15.84
C GLN A 53 -2.28 -9.06 -16.45
N HIS A 54 -3.07 -9.77 -15.64
CA HIS A 54 -3.70 -11.03 -16.06
C HIS A 54 -5.19 -11.03 -15.66
N PRO A 55 -6.10 -11.11 -16.66
CA PRO A 55 -7.56 -11.03 -16.44
C PRO A 55 -8.12 -12.12 -15.51
N GLU A 56 -7.49 -13.30 -15.46
CA GLU A 56 -7.91 -14.41 -14.62
C GLU A 56 -7.85 -14.11 -13.12
N TYR A 57 -7.08 -13.09 -12.70
CA TYR A 57 -6.97 -12.68 -11.29
C TYR A 57 -7.95 -11.56 -10.90
N GLN A 58 -8.81 -11.10 -11.82
CA GLN A 58 -9.68 -9.95 -11.61
C GLN A 58 -10.60 -10.12 -10.38
N ALA A 59 -11.15 -11.31 -10.14
CA ALA A 59 -12.02 -11.56 -8.99
C ALA A 59 -11.25 -11.43 -7.66
N ALA A 60 -10.02 -11.95 -7.60
CA ALA A 60 -9.15 -11.81 -6.43
C ALA A 60 -8.72 -10.35 -6.24
N LEU A 61 -8.36 -9.66 -7.32
CA LEU A 61 -8.01 -8.24 -7.31
C LEU A 61 -9.14 -7.39 -6.72
N GLN A 62 -10.39 -7.62 -7.13
CA GLN A 62 -11.52 -6.84 -6.63
C GLN A 62 -11.67 -7.00 -5.12
N GLN A 63 -11.56 -8.21 -4.58
CA GLN A 63 -11.63 -8.46 -3.14
C GLN A 63 -10.46 -7.76 -2.40
N ILE A 64 -9.25 -7.80 -2.94
CA ILE A 64 -8.09 -7.12 -2.33
C ILE A 64 -8.31 -5.60 -2.34
N VAL A 65 -8.83 -5.04 -3.44
CA VAL A 65 -9.13 -3.61 -3.57
C VAL A 65 -10.19 -3.18 -2.56
N ASP A 66 -11.26 -3.96 -2.38
CA ASP A 66 -12.35 -3.66 -1.44
C ASP A 66 -11.82 -3.63 0.01
N VAL A 67 -11.05 -4.65 0.40
CA VAL A 67 -10.43 -4.71 1.73
C VAL A 67 -9.42 -3.57 1.92
N THR A 68 -8.57 -3.32 0.93
CA THR A 68 -7.60 -2.22 0.99
C THR A 68 -8.30 -0.88 1.16
N SER A 69 -9.37 -0.62 0.40
CA SER A 69 -10.15 0.61 0.48
C SER A 69 -10.79 0.81 1.85
N HIS A 70 -11.29 -0.27 2.46
CA HIS A 70 -11.85 -0.22 3.81
C HIS A 70 -10.80 0.20 4.86
N TYR A 71 -9.61 -0.39 4.85
CA TYR A 71 -8.56 -0.05 5.81
C TYR A 71 -7.86 1.27 5.49
N ALA A 72 -7.74 1.65 4.23
CA ALA A 72 -7.29 2.97 3.83
C ALA A 72 -8.22 4.06 4.38
N ALA A 73 -9.55 3.86 4.32
CA ALA A 73 -10.50 4.80 4.90
C ALA A 73 -10.30 4.96 6.42
N LYS A 74 -10.01 3.86 7.16
CA LYS A 74 -9.66 3.93 8.60
C LYS A 74 -8.37 4.69 8.83
N TYR A 75 -7.35 4.45 8.00
CA TYR A 75 -6.07 5.15 8.06
C TYR A 75 -6.26 6.67 7.87
N PHE A 76 -6.96 7.06 6.81
CA PHE A 76 -7.23 8.48 6.52
C PHE A 76 -8.16 9.15 7.56
N ALA A 77 -9.09 8.41 8.14
CA ALA A 77 -9.91 8.93 9.24
C ALA A 77 -9.05 9.27 10.48
N LYS A 78 -8.06 8.43 10.79
CA LYS A 78 -7.11 8.66 11.88
C LYS A 78 -6.12 9.79 11.56
N TYR A 79 -5.64 9.86 10.32
CA TYR A 79 -4.62 10.80 9.86
C TYR A 79 -5.19 11.76 8.81
N HIS A 80 -6.25 12.48 9.19
CA HIS A 80 -7.03 13.30 8.26
C HIS A 80 -6.24 14.42 7.56
N PHE A 81 -5.12 14.86 8.12
CA PHE A 81 -4.22 15.78 7.42
C PHE A 81 -3.67 15.21 6.11
N ALA A 82 -3.61 13.89 5.95
CA ALA A 82 -3.29 13.28 4.67
C ALA A 82 -4.35 13.59 3.58
N LEU A 83 -5.58 13.92 3.98
CA LEU A 83 -6.64 14.36 3.05
C LEU A 83 -6.64 15.87 2.82
N ILE A 84 -6.51 16.68 3.89
CA ILE A 84 -6.77 18.13 3.80
C ILE A 84 -5.51 18.99 3.65
N ALA A 85 -4.32 18.46 3.98
CA ALA A 85 -3.09 19.25 3.89
C ALA A 85 -2.49 19.31 2.47
N PRO A 86 -2.60 18.28 1.59
CA PRO A 86 -1.97 18.31 0.27
C PRO A 86 -2.58 19.32 -0.69
N VAL A 87 -3.91 19.49 -0.65
CA VAL A 87 -4.67 20.40 -1.51
C VAL A 87 -5.79 21.05 -0.71
N GLY A 88 -6.14 22.29 -1.06
CA GLY A 88 -7.28 22.98 -0.44
C GLY A 88 -8.59 22.35 -0.91
N LEU A 89 -9.24 21.60 -0.02
CA LEU A 89 -10.53 20.99 -0.29
C LEU A 89 -11.67 21.95 0.06
N THR A 90 -12.72 21.95 -0.74
CA THR A 90 -13.92 22.76 -0.54
C THR A 90 -15.15 21.88 -0.72
N VAL A 91 -16.13 22.06 0.15
CA VAL A 91 -17.45 21.42 0.04
C VAL A 91 -18.54 22.48 -0.05
N SER A 92 -19.75 22.10 -0.48
CA SER A 92 -20.90 22.97 -0.31
C SER A 92 -21.38 22.94 1.12
N HIS A 93 -21.57 24.13 1.75
CA HIS A 93 -22.15 24.24 3.08
C HIS A 93 -23.59 23.67 3.05
N PRO A 94 -23.96 22.76 3.95
CA PRO A 94 -25.25 22.05 3.88
C PRO A 94 -26.48 22.94 3.94
N GLU A 95 -26.42 24.05 4.64
CA GLU A 95 -27.57 24.96 4.80
C GLU A 95 -27.57 26.09 3.77
N THR A 96 -26.41 26.63 3.41
CA THR A 96 -26.35 27.84 2.57
C THR A 96 -26.00 27.53 1.11
N GLY A 97 -25.49 26.33 0.82
CA GLY A 97 -24.97 25.96 -0.50
C GLY A 97 -23.68 26.68 -0.92
N GLN A 98 -23.15 27.58 -0.09
CA GLN A 98 -21.94 28.34 -0.39
C GLN A 98 -20.69 27.46 -0.28
N PRO A 99 -19.62 27.73 -1.06
CA PRO A 99 -18.36 27.06 -0.93
C PRO A 99 -17.78 27.21 0.49
N LEU A 100 -17.47 26.10 1.14
CA LEU A 100 -16.86 26.02 2.47
C LEU A 100 -15.50 25.33 2.37
N PRO A 101 -14.38 26.04 2.55
CA PRO A 101 -13.07 25.43 2.65
C PRO A 101 -12.97 24.52 3.88
N ILE A 102 -12.39 23.33 3.70
CA ILE A 102 -12.16 22.39 4.79
C ILE A 102 -10.84 22.70 5.46
N THR A 103 -10.90 22.92 6.77
CA THR A 103 -9.76 23.18 7.66
C THR A 103 -9.73 22.13 8.78
N HIS A 104 -8.66 22.13 9.58
CA HIS A 104 -8.59 21.26 10.75
C HIS A 104 -9.75 21.51 11.75
N GLU A 105 -10.11 22.77 11.96
CA GLU A 105 -11.11 23.18 12.93
C GLU A 105 -12.52 22.72 12.55
N ASN A 106 -12.83 22.69 11.25
CA ASN A 106 -14.16 22.31 10.78
C ASN A 106 -14.21 20.88 10.19
N TYR A 107 -13.07 20.17 10.17
CA TYR A 107 -13.00 18.83 9.56
C TYR A 107 -13.97 17.84 10.20
N ALA A 108 -14.09 17.82 11.51
CA ALA A 108 -14.97 16.87 12.21
C ALA A 108 -16.43 16.99 11.75
N GLU A 109 -16.89 18.21 11.50
CA GLU A 109 -18.28 18.50 11.13
C GLU A 109 -18.53 18.35 9.63
N PHE A 110 -17.67 18.93 8.79
CA PHE A 110 -17.91 19.03 7.35
C PHE A 110 -17.00 18.13 6.49
N GLY A 111 -15.79 17.83 6.97
CA GLY A 111 -14.81 17.02 6.26
C GLY A 111 -14.98 15.51 6.47
N ALA A 112 -15.12 15.09 7.74
CA ALA A 112 -15.20 13.66 8.08
C ALA A 112 -16.35 12.92 7.38
N PRO A 113 -17.57 13.49 7.23
CA PRO A 113 -18.63 12.84 6.45
C PRO A 113 -18.30 12.66 4.95
N LYS A 114 -17.34 13.43 4.43
CA LYS A 114 -16.88 13.40 3.03
C LYS A 114 -15.51 12.73 2.84
N ALA A 115 -14.93 12.16 3.89
CA ALA A 115 -13.58 11.59 3.85
C ALA A 115 -13.39 10.54 2.77
N SER A 116 -14.40 9.69 2.52
CA SER A 116 -14.37 8.69 1.44
C SER A 116 -14.39 9.31 0.05
N ASP A 117 -15.08 10.43 -0.14
CA ASP A 117 -15.10 11.17 -1.40
C ASP A 117 -13.75 11.83 -1.64
N PHE A 118 -13.18 12.47 -0.60
CA PHE A 118 -11.85 13.05 -0.65
C PHE A 118 -10.79 11.99 -0.97
N MET A 119 -10.85 10.82 -0.31
CA MET A 119 -9.94 9.73 -0.59
C MET A 119 -10.02 9.29 -2.06
N ARG A 120 -11.22 9.07 -2.60
CA ARG A 120 -11.41 8.68 -4.02
C ARG A 120 -10.97 9.75 -5.00
N THR A 121 -11.13 11.02 -4.65
CA THR A 121 -10.71 12.14 -5.49
C THR A 121 -9.20 12.28 -5.51
N LEU A 122 -8.56 12.19 -4.35
CA LEU A 122 -7.13 12.47 -4.19
C LEU A 122 -6.26 11.27 -4.55
N TYR A 123 -6.74 10.04 -4.31
CA TYR A 123 -5.90 8.85 -4.32
C TYR A 123 -6.42 7.75 -5.24
N ARG A 124 -5.49 6.93 -5.69
CA ARG A 124 -5.70 5.70 -6.45
C ARG A 124 -4.82 4.59 -5.91
N LEU A 125 -5.18 3.34 -6.17
CA LEU A 125 -4.34 2.20 -5.85
C LEU A 125 -3.37 1.92 -7.00
N GLY A 126 -2.15 1.54 -6.66
CA GLY A 126 -1.16 1.03 -7.59
C GLY A 126 -1.42 -0.42 -8.01
N PRO A 127 -0.65 -0.94 -8.97
CA PRO A 127 -0.70 -2.35 -9.34
C PRO A 127 -0.32 -3.25 -8.16
N ILE A 128 -1.13 -4.28 -7.90
CA ILE A 128 -0.93 -5.22 -6.80
C ILE A 128 -0.03 -6.36 -7.23
N GLN A 129 0.98 -6.63 -6.42
CA GLN A 129 1.93 -7.72 -6.62
C GLN A 129 1.78 -8.74 -5.49
N ALA A 130 1.72 -10.03 -5.85
CA ALA A 130 1.97 -11.11 -4.92
C ALA A 130 3.45 -11.48 -4.99
N GLN A 131 4.08 -11.73 -3.84
CA GLN A 131 5.51 -12.04 -3.75
C GLN A 131 5.72 -13.22 -2.81
N LYS A 132 6.61 -14.13 -3.24
CA LYS A 132 7.07 -15.27 -2.44
C LYS A 132 8.55 -15.12 -2.12
N TYR A 133 8.87 -15.27 -0.85
CA TYR A 133 10.24 -15.31 -0.32
C TYR A 133 10.50 -16.69 0.25
N GLN A 134 11.43 -17.42 -0.38
CA GLN A 134 11.78 -18.78 0.03
C GLN A 134 12.51 -18.77 1.39
N ALA A 135 12.17 -19.71 2.26
CA ALA A 135 12.81 -19.88 3.56
C ALA A 135 14.34 -20.04 3.42
N GLY A 136 15.08 -19.39 4.31
CA GLY A 136 16.54 -19.42 4.36
C GLY A 136 17.26 -18.64 3.25
N LYS A 137 16.53 -18.13 2.24
CA LYS A 137 17.14 -17.49 1.05
C LYS A 137 16.47 -16.21 0.61
N GLY A 138 15.14 -16.20 0.52
CA GLY A 138 14.38 -15.09 0.00
C GLY A 138 14.42 -13.88 0.93
N ASN A 139 14.59 -12.68 0.38
CA ASN A 139 14.67 -11.46 1.18
C ASN A 139 14.49 -10.21 0.33
N TYR A 140 14.27 -9.07 1.01
CA TYR A 140 14.48 -7.74 0.48
C TYR A 140 15.28 -6.96 1.52
N ASN A 141 16.54 -7.39 1.76
CA ASN A 141 17.37 -6.89 2.83
C ASN A 141 17.92 -5.47 2.61
N TYR A 142 17.81 -4.95 1.40
CA TYR A 142 18.19 -3.57 1.11
C TYR A 142 17.22 -2.60 1.81
N TRP A 143 17.78 -1.67 2.61
CA TRP A 143 17.02 -0.58 3.21
C TRP A 143 16.55 0.38 2.12
N HIS A 144 15.23 0.51 1.94
CA HIS A 144 14.65 1.29 0.85
C HIS A 144 13.43 2.07 1.31
N CYS A 145 13.07 3.05 0.51
CA CYS A 145 11.77 3.70 0.54
C CYS A 145 11.12 3.57 -0.85
N GLU A 146 9.85 3.91 -0.94
CA GLU A 146 9.05 3.70 -2.13
C GLU A 146 9.03 4.89 -3.09
N VAL A 147 9.52 6.06 -2.62
CA VAL A 147 9.48 7.32 -3.38
C VAL A 147 10.85 7.64 -3.94
N TYR A 148 10.94 7.62 -5.27
CA TYR A 148 12.16 7.94 -6.03
C TYR A 148 11.79 8.35 -7.46
N PRO A 149 12.65 9.15 -8.19
CA PRO A 149 12.40 9.50 -9.57
C PRO A 149 12.58 8.28 -10.49
N GLN A 150 11.68 8.09 -11.46
CA GLN A 150 11.73 7.02 -12.45
C GLN A 150 11.09 7.45 -13.77
N LEU A 151 11.81 7.27 -14.86
CA LEU A 151 11.27 7.50 -16.21
C LEU A 151 10.22 6.42 -16.59
N PRO A 152 9.29 6.77 -17.49
CA PRO A 152 9.12 8.08 -18.16
C PRO A 152 8.30 9.10 -17.36
N GLN A 153 7.47 8.69 -16.41
CA GLN A 153 6.38 9.51 -15.84
C GLN A 153 6.53 9.79 -14.34
N ASN A 154 7.68 9.44 -13.75
CA ASN A 154 7.92 9.62 -12.32
C ASN A 154 6.82 9.02 -11.43
N GLU A 155 6.21 7.91 -11.86
CA GLU A 155 5.11 7.27 -11.15
C GLU A 155 5.40 7.02 -9.65
N PRO A 156 6.63 6.59 -9.23
CA PRO A 156 6.93 6.43 -7.82
C PRO A 156 6.89 7.72 -6.99
N LEU A 157 7.01 8.90 -7.59
CA LEU A 157 6.89 10.17 -6.86
C LEU A 157 5.47 10.46 -6.39
N HIS A 158 4.46 9.78 -6.95
CA HIS A 158 3.06 9.91 -6.53
C HIS A 158 2.70 9.02 -5.33
N ARG A 159 3.58 8.10 -4.90
CA ARG A 159 3.32 7.17 -3.80
C ARG A 159 3.27 7.92 -2.48
N THR A 160 2.13 7.85 -1.80
CA THR A 160 1.91 8.47 -0.49
C THR A 160 2.05 7.44 0.63
N LEU A 161 1.41 6.29 0.46
CA LEU A 161 1.46 5.18 1.40
C LEU A 161 1.86 3.90 0.67
N LEU A 162 2.56 3.04 1.38
CA LEU A 162 2.66 1.62 1.03
C LEU A 162 1.58 0.84 1.79
N PHE A 163 1.14 -0.28 1.24
CA PHE A 163 0.42 -1.28 1.99
C PHE A 163 0.91 -2.68 1.63
N MET A 164 0.80 -3.59 2.59
CA MET A 164 1.09 -5.00 2.38
C MET A 164 0.16 -5.86 3.22
N PHE A 165 -0.10 -7.08 2.72
CA PHE A 165 -0.75 -8.14 3.46
C PHE A 165 0.20 -9.31 3.58
N TYR A 166 0.28 -9.92 4.77
CA TYR A 166 0.92 -11.21 4.94
C TYR A 166 -0.12 -12.31 4.73
N LEU A 167 0.19 -13.30 3.87
CA LEU A 167 -0.75 -14.34 3.51
C LEU A 167 -0.60 -15.61 4.36
N ASN A 168 0.51 -15.72 5.10
CA ASN A 168 0.77 -16.84 6.01
C ASN A 168 1.59 -16.37 7.21
N ASP A 169 1.56 -17.20 8.25
CA ASP A 169 2.42 -17.02 9.41
C ASP A 169 3.85 -17.42 9.05
N VAL A 170 4.82 -16.72 9.66
CA VAL A 170 6.24 -17.08 9.64
C VAL A 170 6.76 -16.90 11.07
N ASP A 171 7.05 -18.02 11.74
CA ASP A 171 7.42 -18.01 13.17
C ASP A 171 8.81 -17.45 13.42
N GLU A 172 9.76 -17.75 12.53
CA GLU A 172 11.14 -17.27 12.62
C GLU A 172 11.54 -16.50 11.36
N GLY A 173 12.09 -15.29 11.57
CA GLY A 173 12.50 -14.41 10.49
C GLY A 173 11.31 -13.75 9.74
N GLY A 174 11.57 -13.27 8.55
CA GLY A 174 10.55 -12.73 7.64
C GLY A 174 9.93 -11.38 8.01
N GLN A 175 10.35 -10.75 9.11
CA GLN A 175 9.82 -9.47 9.57
C GLN A 175 10.00 -8.38 8.50
N THR A 176 9.08 -7.40 8.52
CA THR A 176 9.30 -6.11 7.89
C THR A 176 9.78 -5.15 8.95
N GLU A 177 10.99 -4.63 8.79
CA GLU A 177 11.61 -3.70 9.73
C GLU A 177 11.56 -2.27 9.20
N PHE A 178 11.21 -1.31 10.08
CA PHE A 178 11.22 0.12 9.82
C PHE A 178 12.34 0.78 10.63
N TYR A 179 13.31 1.38 9.92
CA TYR A 179 14.58 1.84 10.51
C TYR A 179 14.37 2.93 11.57
N TYR A 180 13.72 4.03 11.19
CA TYR A 180 13.58 5.20 12.07
C TYR A 180 12.56 5.03 13.20
N GLN A 181 11.66 4.05 13.06
CA GLN A 181 10.65 3.75 14.07
C GLN A 181 11.11 2.65 15.04
N ASP A 182 12.27 2.03 14.77
CA ASP A 182 12.76 0.86 15.52
C ASP A 182 11.66 -0.20 15.69
N LYS A 183 10.95 -0.49 14.58
CA LYS A 183 9.76 -1.34 14.58
C LYS A 183 9.92 -2.51 13.64
N ALA A 184 9.69 -3.70 14.15
CA ALA A 184 9.63 -4.93 13.37
C ALA A 184 8.20 -5.49 13.38
N ILE A 185 7.67 -5.83 12.21
CA ILE A 185 6.33 -6.38 12.06
C ILE A 185 6.46 -7.83 11.61
N GLN A 186 5.99 -8.75 12.47
CA GLN A 186 5.99 -10.18 12.22
C GLN A 186 4.91 -10.54 11.20
N PRO A 187 5.21 -11.39 10.20
CA PRO A 187 4.22 -11.94 9.29
C PRO A 187 3.22 -12.83 10.03
N ASN A 188 1.95 -12.43 9.96
CA ASN A 188 0.82 -13.22 10.44
C ASN A 188 -0.25 -13.28 9.35
N ALA A 189 -0.82 -14.45 9.13
CA ALA A 189 -1.84 -14.66 8.10
C ALA A 189 -3.00 -13.65 8.22
N GLY A 190 -3.31 -12.97 7.14
CA GLY A 190 -4.37 -11.96 7.09
C GLY A 190 -4.02 -10.60 7.67
N ARG A 191 -2.81 -10.40 8.23
CA ARG A 191 -2.35 -9.09 8.73
C ARG A 191 -2.10 -8.13 7.59
N MET A 192 -2.63 -6.91 7.71
CA MET A 192 -2.34 -5.80 6.81
C MET A 192 -1.48 -4.75 7.52
N VAL A 193 -0.56 -4.14 6.77
CA VAL A 193 0.23 -2.99 7.20
C VAL A 193 -0.02 -1.84 6.24
N ILE A 194 -0.22 -0.63 6.76
CA ILE A 194 -0.23 0.62 5.99
C ILE A 194 0.79 1.57 6.64
N ALA A 195 1.68 2.15 5.84
CA ALA A 195 2.70 3.08 6.30
C ALA A 195 3.02 4.14 5.23
N PRO A 196 3.55 5.32 5.62
CA PRO A 196 4.05 6.30 4.66
C PRO A 196 5.14 5.71 3.75
N ALA A 197 5.14 6.15 2.49
CA ALA A 197 6.01 5.60 1.44
C ALA A 197 7.41 6.26 1.40
N TYR A 198 7.61 7.39 2.10
CA TYR A 198 8.77 8.24 1.96
C TYR A 198 9.98 7.79 2.81
N PHE A 199 11.14 8.44 2.65
CA PHE A 199 12.39 8.05 3.34
C PHE A 199 12.28 8.01 4.86
N THR A 200 11.35 8.74 5.45
CA THR A 200 11.06 8.69 6.89
C THR A 200 10.62 7.31 7.38
N HIS A 201 10.13 6.47 6.46
CA HIS A 201 9.72 5.09 6.71
C HIS A 201 10.54 4.10 5.89
N THR A 202 11.86 4.35 5.84
CA THR A 202 12.82 3.41 5.26
C THR A 202 12.68 2.06 5.94
N HIS A 203 12.50 1.01 5.13
CA HIS A 203 12.22 -0.33 5.62
C HIS A 203 12.95 -1.40 4.80
N ARG A 204 12.92 -2.63 5.32
CA ARG A 204 13.42 -3.83 4.64
C ARG A 204 12.59 -5.05 5.00
N GLY A 205 12.66 -6.10 4.16
CA GLY A 205 12.08 -7.40 4.42
C GLY A 205 13.16 -8.42 4.77
N CYS A 206 13.14 -8.91 6.02
CA CYS A 206 14.08 -9.93 6.49
C CYS A 206 13.82 -11.29 5.85
N THR A 207 14.86 -12.12 5.78
CA THR A 207 14.77 -13.51 5.31
C THR A 207 13.85 -14.31 6.24
N PRO A 208 12.81 -14.98 5.72
CA PRO A 208 12.05 -15.95 6.50
C PRO A 208 12.89 -17.18 6.78
N VAL A 209 12.79 -17.76 7.97
CA VAL A 209 13.60 -18.90 8.39
C VAL A 209 12.77 -20.16 8.53
N SER A 210 11.63 -20.09 9.23
CA SER A 210 10.80 -21.27 9.51
C SER A 210 10.12 -21.87 8.29
N ASN A 211 9.65 -21.03 7.37
CA ASN A 211 8.89 -21.43 6.17
C ASN A 211 8.87 -20.30 5.14
N ASP A 212 8.41 -20.59 3.94
CA ASP A 212 8.24 -19.58 2.88
C ASP A 212 7.27 -18.49 3.31
N LYS A 213 7.59 -17.24 2.97
CA LYS A 213 6.73 -16.07 3.22
C LYS A 213 6.03 -15.64 1.95
N TYR A 214 4.71 -15.45 2.03
CA TYR A 214 3.88 -14.89 0.95
C TYR A 214 3.28 -13.57 1.38
N ILE A 215 3.37 -12.55 0.53
CA ILE A 215 2.76 -11.24 0.74
C ILE A 215 2.03 -10.74 -0.50
N LEU A 216 1.06 -9.85 -0.28
CA LEU A 216 0.63 -8.88 -1.30
C LEU A 216 1.21 -7.52 -0.96
N THR A 217 1.59 -6.75 -1.95
CA THR A 217 2.06 -5.38 -1.74
C THR A 217 1.67 -4.46 -2.89
N SER A 218 1.42 -3.21 -2.57
CA SER A 218 1.23 -2.12 -3.51
C SER A 218 1.27 -0.77 -2.78
N TRP A 219 0.80 0.27 -3.45
CA TRP A 219 0.84 1.65 -2.98
C TRP A 219 -0.51 2.34 -3.10
N ILE A 220 -0.74 3.32 -2.23
CA ILE A 220 -1.76 4.35 -2.40
C ILE A 220 -1.02 5.58 -2.94
N LEU A 221 -1.43 6.03 -4.12
CA LEU A 221 -0.77 7.11 -4.86
C LEU A 221 -1.72 8.30 -4.99
N PHE A 222 -1.18 9.51 -5.04
CA PHE A 222 -1.97 10.63 -5.54
C PHE A 222 -2.48 10.36 -6.95
N ASN A 223 -3.69 10.79 -7.22
CA ASN A 223 -4.16 10.94 -8.58
C ASN A 223 -3.27 11.94 -9.33
N ARG A 224 -3.16 11.77 -10.64
CA ARG A 224 -2.36 12.68 -11.47
C ARG A 224 -3.01 14.06 -11.52
N ALA A 225 -2.19 15.09 -11.70
CA ALA A 225 -2.64 16.47 -11.74
C ALA A 225 -3.77 16.70 -12.76
N GLU A 226 -3.70 16.02 -13.92
CA GLU A 226 -4.73 16.10 -14.97
C GLU A 226 -6.08 15.53 -14.51
N GLN A 227 -6.06 14.57 -13.59
CA GLN A 227 -7.28 14.01 -13.00
C GLN A 227 -7.86 14.91 -11.89
N LEU A 228 -6.98 15.60 -11.15
CA LEU A 228 -7.36 16.49 -10.05
C LEU A 228 -7.82 17.86 -10.53
N TYR A 229 -7.17 18.41 -11.55
CA TYR A 229 -7.35 19.81 -11.97
C TYR A 229 -7.84 19.96 -13.42
N GLY A 230 -8.05 18.84 -14.13
CA GLY A 230 -8.30 18.85 -15.57
C GLY A 230 -7.03 19.02 -16.41
N PRO A 231 -7.14 18.94 -17.74
CA PRO A 231 -5.99 19.12 -18.62
C PRO A 231 -5.36 20.50 -18.42
N ALA A 232 -4.02 20.56 -18.49
CA ALA A 232 -3.31 21.82 -18.39
C ALA A 232 -3.87 22.81 -19.42
N GLN A 233 -4.27 23.99 -18.97
CA GLN A 233 -4.60 25.08 -19.87
C GLN A 233 -3.28 25.55 -20.53
N SER A 234 -3.18 25.35 -21.84
CA SER A 234 -2.05 25.78 -22.68
C SER A 234 -2.02 27.29 -22.82
#